data_26e06c0e800bbb12cd1ccd4b61c5f12e
#
_entry.id   26e06c0e800bbb12cd1ccd4b61c5f12e
#
_cell.length_a   1.000
_cell.length_b   1.000
_cell.length_c   1.000
_cell.angle_alpha   90.00
_cell.angle_beta   90.00
_cell.angle_gamma   90.00
#
_symmetry.space_group_name_H-M   'P 1'
#
loop_
_entity.id
_entity.type
_entity.pdbx_description
1 polymer ?
#
loop_
_entity_poly.entity_id
_entity_poly.type
_entity_poly.pdbx_seq_one_letter_code
_entity_poly.pdbx_strand_id
1 'polypeptide(L)'
;MQVMIKKQAVNLLKTFIFPIAVYVVILIVTLLMGKMGYVSSGAFDRIVRGSVLTTITAYAIALPLSGGRWDFAPGIIIMLAGIIGSNLTIDLGLGPVMLLAITVGVAVLLSLVEGLLYLWIRVPTLIVSLGVVMMYEALSGLVYGGSGSQLFMHANLTIFARPPLIYILLALIMVAFYLLLSHTRFGYDTRSLSAHPKLAVNMGVKEKKNILLTYLVVGVLLGIAAVLNASTVLVSPAGNLSSTALMFSSMAPVLMGLYLAQFTNLSLGIFAGALGMNALSYGMVVLGINSSLQSVVIGVFIVGFMAFTTNQERIRSFLSRAKAGSKASA
;
A
#
# COMPACT_ATOMS: atom_id res chain seq x y z
N MET A 1 -19.38 9.14 -28.23
CA MET A 1 -18.38 8.10 -27.92
C MET A 1 -16.95 8.66 -27.93
N GLN A 2 -16.49 9.31 -29.00
CA GLN A 2 -15.12 9.86 -29.08
C GLN A 2 -14.77 10.90 -28.01
N VAL A 3 -15.68 11.80 -27.63
CA VAL A 3 -15.47 12.80 -26.58
C VAL A 3 -15.29 12.17 -25.20
N MET A 4 -16.03 11.09 -24.89
CA MET A 4 -15.88 10.34 -23.65
C MET A 4 -14.53 9.60 -23.58
N ILE A 5 -14.12 8.96 -24.66
CA ILE A 5 -12.83 8.26 -24.75
C ILE A 5 -11.67 9.26 -24.58
N LYS A 6 -11.75 10.44 -25.23
CA LYS A 6 -10.74 11.49 -25.10
C LYS A 6 -10.65 12.02 -23.66
N LYS A 7 -11.80 12.19 -22.98
CA LYS A 7 -11.82 12.63 -21.58
C LYS A 7 -11.22 11.58 -20.63
N GLN A 8 -11.52 10.30 -20.85
CA GLN A 8 -10.93 9.20 -20.08
C GLN A 8 -9.43 9.08 -20.29
N ALA A 9 -8.94 9.20 -21.54
CA ALA A 9 -7.52 9.19 -21.83
C ALA A 9 -6.76 10.37 -21.15
N VAL A 10 -7.34 11.57 -21.17
CA VAL A 10 -6.77 12.73 -20.46
C VAL A 10 -6.72 12.52 -18.96
N ASN A 11 -7.75 11.92 -18.38
CA ASN A 11 -7.79 11.63 -16.95
C ASN A 11 -6.78 10.55 -16.55
N LEU A 12 -6.62 9.50 -17.36
CA LEU A 12 -5.56 8.50 -17.17
C LEU A 12 -4.17 9.17 -17.24
N LEU A 13 -3.93 10.02 -18.23
CA LEU A 13 -2.67 10.75 -18.35
C LEU A 13 -2.39 11.58 -17.10
N LYS A 14 -3.39 12.30 -16.57
CA LYS A 14 -3.26 13.07 -15.32
C LYS A 14 -2.89 12.20 -14.12
N THR A 15 -3.41 10.98 -14.04
CA THR A 15 -3.08 10.04 -12.96
C THR A 15 -1.63 9.56 -13.05
N PHE A 16 -1.15 9.28 -14.27
CA PHE A 16 0.21 8.78 -14.47
C PHE A 16 1.28 9.88 -14.64
N ILE A 17 0.90 11.15 -14.68
CA ILE A 17 1.86 12.26 -14.77
C ILE A 17 2.81 12.28 -13.57
N PHE A 18 2.29 11.91 -12.38
CA PHE A 18 3.08 11.86 -11.16
C PHE A 18 4.22 10.83 -11.22
N PRO A 19 3.99 9.51 -11.43
CA PRO A 19 5.08 8.55 -11.50
C PRO A 19 6.03 8.82 -12.67
N ILE A 20 5.52 9.34 -13.79
CA ILE A 20 6.37 9.74 -14.94
C ILE A 20 7.28 10.91 -14.54
N ALA A 21 6.74 11.93 -13.89
CA ALA A 21 7.53 13.08 -13.44
C ALA A 21 8.62 12.68 -12.44
N VAL A 22 8.29 11.85 -11.45
CA VAL A 22 9.27 11.31 -10.50
C VAL A 22 10.34 10.51 -11.22
N TYR A 23 9.95 9.63 -12.13
CA TYR A 23 10.90 8.82 -12.91
C TYR A 23 11.88 9.70 -13.71
N VAL A 24 11.35 10.72 -14.41
CA VAL A 24 12.17 11.66 -15.22
C VAL A 24 13.10 12.48 -14.35
N VAL A 25 12.63 13.01 -13.22
CA VAL A 25 13.48 13.78 -12.28
C VAL A 25 14.64 12.94 -11.77
N ILE A 26 14.34 11.71 -11.30
CA ILE A 26 15.37 10.80 -10.80
C ILE A 26 16.34 10.40 -11.93
N LEU A 27 15.82 10.15 -13.13
CA LEU A 27 16.64 9.85 -14.30
C LEU A 27 17.66 10.98 -14.58
N ILE A 28 17.20 12.24 -14.56
CA ILE A 28 18.09 13.40 -14.77
C ILE A 28 19.15 13.47 -13.66
N VAL A 29 18.75 13.31 -12.39
CA VAL A 29 19.68 13.35 -11.25
C VAL A 29 20.72 12.23 -11.35
N THR A 30 20.33 11.00 -11.66
CA THR A 30 21.25 9.86 -11.78
C THR A 30 22.21 10.04 -12.96
N LEU A 31 21.75 10.60 -14.07
CA LEU A 31 22.61 10.92 -15.24
C LEU A 31 23.63 12.02 -14.90
N LEU A 32 23.21 13.10 -14.23
CA LEU A 32 24.12 14.17 -13.79
C LEU A 32 25.19 13.68 -12.81
N MET A 33 24.87 12.67 -12.00
CA MET A 33 25.82 12.03 -11.08
C MET A 33 26.63 10.90 -11.73
N GLY A 34 26.49 10.65 -13.04
CA GLY A 34 27.23 9.63 -13.77
C GLY A 34 26.84 8.18 -13.43
N LYS A 35 25.65 7.98 -12.81
CA LYS A 35 25.18 6.66 -12.39
C LYS A 35 24.21 6.05 -13.38
N MET A 36 24.68 5.11 -14.23
CA MET A 36 23.88 4.51 -15.31
C MET A 36 22.90 3.42 -14.85
N GLY A 37 22.90 3.01 -13.59
CA GLY A 37 22.06 1.92 -13.07
C GLY A 37 20.57 2.13 -13.23
N TYR A 38 20.12 3.39 -13.26
CA TYR A 38 18.71 3.75 -13.43
C TYR A 38 18.23 3.71 -14.91
N VAL A 39 19.16 3.78 -15.86
CA VAL A 39 18.88 3.73 -17.32
C VAL A 39 18.81 2.30 -17.84
N SER A 40 19.26 1.32 -17.04
CA SER A 40 19.30 -0.08 -17.45
C SER A 40 17.88 -0.63 -17.73
N SER A 41 17.77 -1.54 -18.71
CA SER A 41 16.49 -2.21 -19.04
C SER A 41 15.85 -2.93 -17.84
N GLY A 42 16.69 -3.38 -16.89
CA GLY A 42 16.23 -3.99 -15.64
C GLY A 42 15.72 -3.01 -14.58
N ALA A 43 15.98 -1.70 -14.72
CA ALA A 43 15.53 -0.71 -13.73
C ALA A 43 14.02 -0.59 -13.70
N PHE A 44 13.40 -0.46 -14.87
CA PHE A 44 11.95 -0.37 -15.00
C PHE A 44 11.26 -1.62 -14.43
N ASP A 45 11.76 -2.81 -14.77
CA ASP A 45 11.24 -4.07 -14.25
C ASP A 45 11.33 -4.14 -12.69
N ARG A 46 12.44 -3.69 -12.10
CA ARG A 46 12.58 -3.62 -10.63
C ARG A 46 11.59 -2.65 -9.99
N ILE A 47 11.40 -1.48 -10.60
CA ILE A 47 10.43 -0.49 -10.11
C ILE A 47 9.02 -1.07 -10.14
N VAL A 48 8.61 -1.70 -11.26
CA VAL A 48 7.28 -2.30 -11.39
C VAL A 48 7.10 -3.45 -10.40
N ARG A 49 8.08 -4.35 -10.25
CA ARG A 49 8.00 -5.46 -9.27
C ARG A 49 7.91 -4.95 -7.84
N GLY A 50 8.73 -3.96 -7.46
CA GLY A 50 8.64 -3.33 -6.14
C GLY A 50 7.26 -2.71 -5.89
N SER A 51 6.67 -2.13 -6.93
CA SER A 51 5.33 -1.53 -6.84
C SER A 51 4.21 -2.54 -6.57
N VAL A 52 4.39 -3.83 -6.89
CA VAL A 52 3.35 -4.85 -6.66
C VAL A 52 3.07 -5.01 -5.17
N LEU A 53 4.10 -5.30 -4.38
CA LEU A 53 3.98 -5.44 -2.93
C LEU A 53 3.41 -4.17 -2.30
N THR A 54 3.98 -3.02 -2.65
CA THR A 54 3.54 -1.71 -2.14
C THR A 54 2.09 -1.41 -2.50
N THR A 55 1.64 -1.76 -3.71
CA THR A 55 0.24 -1.54 -4.15
C THR A 55 -0.73 -2.42 -3.36
N ILE A 56 -0.43 -3.70 -3.19
CA ILE A 56 -1.30 -4.63 -2.47
C ILE A 56 -1.41 -4.22 -0.99
N THR A 57 -0.28 -3.88 -0.36
CA THR A 57 -0.26 -3.37 1.02
C THR A 57 -1.03 -2.05 1.12
N ALA A 58 -0.86 -1.15 0.15
CA ALA A 58 -1.59 0.10 0.11
C ALA A 58 -3.12 -0.09 -0.05
N TYR A 59 -3.57 -1.09 -0.82
CA TYR A 59 -4.99 -1.44 -0.88
C TYR A 59 -5.52 -1.93 0.46
N ALA A 60 -4.76 -2.76 1.16
CA ALA A 60 -5.12 -3.23 2.49
C ALA A 60 -5.25 -2.07 3.50
N ILE A 61 -4.37 -1.08 3.44
CA ILE A 61 -4.43 0.13 4.28
C ILE A 61 -5.57 1.06 3.87
N ALA A 62 -5.78 1.24 2.55
CA ALA A 62 -6.80 2.14 2.03
C ALA A 62 -8.22 1.70 2.37
N LEU A 63 -8.46 0.41 2.57
CA LEU A 63 -9.79 -0.14 2.80
C LEU A 63 -10.37 0.29 4.16
N PRO A 64 -9.72 0.07 5.32
CA PRO A 64 -10.19 0.60 6.60
C PRO A 64 -10.16 2.13 6.62
N LEU A 65 -9.17 2.77 6.00
CA LEU A 65 -9.09 4.22 5.90
C LEU A 65 -10.26 4.82 5.12
N SER A 66 -10.72 4.15 4.05
CA SER A 66 -11.94 4.52 3.31
C SER A 66 -13.22 4.37 4.15
N GLY A 67 -13.16 3.67 5.27
CA GLY A 67 -14.22 3.59 6.29
C GLY A 67 -13.98 4.52 7.48
N GLY A 68 -13.02 5.45 7.40
CA GLY A 68 -12.67 6.40 8.47
C GLY A 68 -11.88 5.77 9.62
N ARG A 69 -11.26 4.61 9.42
CA ARG A 69 -10.52 3.85 10.44
C ARG A 69 -9.04 3.81 10.12
N TRP A 70 -8.22 4.31 11.05
CA TRP A 70 -6.77 4.24 10.97
C TRP A 70 -6.30 2.90 11.56
N ASP A 71 -5.45 2.20 10.82
CA ASP A 71 -4.94 0.88 11.17
C ASP A 71 -3.42 0.84 10.97
N PHE A 72 -2.69 0.46 12.03
CA PHE A 72 -1.23 0.36 12.06
C PHE A 72 -0.73 -1.09 11.99
N ALA A 73 -1.63 -2.08 12.09
CA ALA A 73 -1.26 -3.49 12.12
C ALA A 73 -0.86 -4.13 10.78
N PRO A 74 -1.14 -3.56 9.58
CA PRO A 74 -0.80 -4.20 8.32
C PRO A 74 0.66 -4.67 8.21
N GLY A 75 1.62 -3.88 8.73
CA GLY A 75 3.04 -4.23 8.69
C GLY A 75 3.36 -5.52 9.44
N ILE A 76 2.89 -5.62 10.69
CA ILE A 76 3.16 -6.81 11.51
C ILE A 76 2.37 -8.01 11.04
N ILE A 77 1.16 -7.85 10.51
CA ILE A 77 0.38 -8.96 9.95
C ILE A 77 1.11 -9.58 8.75
N ILE A 78 1.69 -8.75 7.86
CA ILE A 78 2.52 -9.23 6.75
C ILE A 78 3.71 -10.04 7.27
N MET A 79 4.42 -9.53 8.29
CA MET A 79 5.61 -10.19 8.83
C MET A 79 5.25 -11.48 9.55
N LEU A 80 4.30 -11.47 10.47
CA LEU A 80 3.92 -12.61 11.28
C LEU A 80 3.26 -13.72 10.43
N ALA A 81 2.34 -13.36 9.52
CA ALA A 81 1.75 -14.32 8.60
C ALA A 81 2.81 -14.91 7.63
N GLY A 82 3.76 -14.09 7.20
CA GLY A 82 4.89 -14.54 6.39
C GLY A 82 5.78 -15.55 7.15
N ILE A 83 6.11 -15.28 8.41
CA ILE A 83 6.89 -16.21 9.25
C ILE A 83 6.15 -17.53 9.44
N ILE A 84 4.89 -17.48 9.89
CA ILE A 84 4.11 -18.70 10.16
C ILE A 84 3.86 -19.49 8.87
N GLY A 85 3.36 -18.82 7.83
CA GLY A 85 2.98 -19.49 6.58
C GLY A 85 4.16 -20.12 5.86
N SER A 86 5.30 -19.41 5.79
CA SER A 86 6.49 -19.94 5.12
C SER A 86 7.12 -21.11 5.87
N ASN A 87 7.36 -20.99 7.19
CA ASN A 87 7.99 -22.05 7.95
C ASN A 87 7.10 -23.31 8.00
N LEU A 88 5.79 -23.14 8.24
CA LEU A 88 4.86 -24.27 8.21
C LEU A 88 4.84 -24.98 6.85
N THR A 89 4.91 -24.23 5.75
CA THR A 89 4.96 -24.80 4.40
C THR A 89 6.26 -25.54 4.14
N ILE A 90 7.38 -25.01 4.61
CA ILE A 90 8.71 -25.63 4.47
C ILE A 90 8.78 -26.92 5.31
N ASP A 91 8.37 -26.86 6.58
CA ASP A 91 8.41 -27.98 7.50
C ASP A 91 7.56 -29.18 7.04
N LEU A 92 6.41 -28.87 6.42
CA LEU A 92 5.50 -29.89 5.88
C LEU A 92 5.83 -30.31 4.44
N GLY A 93 6.86 -29.73 3.80
CA GLY A 93 7.25 -30.02 2.42
C GLY A 93 6.17 -29.70 1.38
N LEU A 94 5.33 -28.70 1.63
CA LEU A 94 4.18 -28.36 0.79
C LEU A 94 4.58 -27.47 -0.41
N GLY A 95 3.71 -27.42 -1.43
CA GLY A 95 3.93 -26.64 -2.64
C GLY A 95 3.49 -25.16 -2.50
N PRO A 96 3.78 -24.33 -3.54
CA PRO A 96 3.56 -22.89 -3.50
C PRO A 96 2.08 -22.48 -3.37
N VAL A 97 1.14 -23.29 -3.86
CA VAL A 97 -0.30 -23.02 -3.72
C VAL A 97 -0.71 -23.14 -2.25
N MET A 98 -0.19 -24.16 -1.54
CA MET A 98 -0.45 -24.33 -0.10
C MET A 98 0.24 -23.23 0.71
N LEU A 99 1.43 -22.78 0.33
CA LEU A 99 2.05 -21.60 0.92
C LEU A 99 1.11 -20.40 0.87
N LEU A 100 0.53 -20.10 -0.29
CA LEU A 100 -0.42 -19.00 -0.45
C LEU A 100 -1.66 -19.21 0.43
N ALA A 101 -2.24 -20.41 0.41
CA ALA A 101 -3.45 -20.71 1.16
C ALA A 101 -3.24 -20.60 2.69
N ILE A 102 -2.14 -21.15 3.20
CA ILE A 102 -1.79 -21.11 4.63
C ILE A 102 -1.51 -19.68 5.07
N THR A 103 -0.65 -18.97 4.31
CA THR A 103 -0.27 -17.59 4.66
C THR A 103 -1.46 -16.63 4.62
N VAL A 104 -2.34 -16.77 3.61
CA VAL A 104 -3.59 -16.00 3.54
C VAL A 104 -4.53 -16.37 4.69
N GLY A 105 -4.66 -17.66 5.01
CA GLY A 105 -5.47 -18.12 6.14
C GLY A 105 -5.01 -17.52 7.47
N VAL A 106 -3.70 -17.54 7.72
CA VAL A 106 -3.12 -16.93 8.93
C VAL A 106 -3.34 -15.43 8.95
N ALA A 107 -3.09 -14.71 7.85
CA ALA A 107 -3.30 -13.27 7.78
C ALA A 107 -4.76 -12.88 7.98
N VAL A 108 -5.71 -13.66 7.44
CA VAL A 108 -7.14 -13.45 7.65
C VAL A 108 -7.50 -13.65 9.11
N LEU A 109 -6.98 -14.69 9.78
CA LEU A 109 -7.21 -14.91 11.22
C LEU A 109 -6.68 -13.73 12.04
N LEU A 110 -5.45 -13.30 11.81
CA LEU A 110 -4.84 -12.17 12.52
C LEU A 110 -5.66 -10.88 12.32
N SER A 111 -6.02 -10.56 11.07
CA SER A 111 -6.85 -9.38 10.76
C SER A 111 -8.25 -9.48 11.37
N LEU A 112 -8.89 -10.63 11.36
CA LEU A 112 -10.21 -10.81 11.98
C LEU A 112 -10.15 -10.67 13.50
N VAL A 113 -9.10 -11.18 14.16
CA VAL A 113 -8.88 -10.96 15.60
C VAL A 113 -8.77 -9.48 15.92
N GLU A 114 -8.02 -8.72 15.13
CA GLU A 114 -7.94 -7.26 15.27
C GLU A 114 -9.31 -6.60 15.10
N GLY A 115 -10.07 -6.95 14.05
CA GLY A 115 -11.41 -6.44 13.81
C GLY A 115 -12.40 -6.77 14.93
N LEU A 116 -12.30 -7.98 15.52
CA LEU A 116 -13.12 -8.38 16.66
C LEU A 116 -12.74 -7.60 17.93
N LEU A 117 -11.44 -7.42 18.20
CA LEU A 117 -10.96 -6.59 19.32
C LEU A 117 -11.48 -5.16 19.21
N TYR A 118 -11.42 -4.58 18.01
CA TYR A 118 -11.98 -3.25 17.76
C TYR A 118 -13.49 -3.17 18.07
N LEU A 119 -14.25 -4.15 17.63
CA LEU A 119 -15.70 -4.21 17.89
C LEU A 119 -16.04 -4.42 19.37
N TRP A 120 -15.18 -5.15 20.09
CA TRP A 120 -15.40 -5.48 21.49
C TRP A 120 -15.00 -4.34 22.42
N ILE A 121 -13.80 -3.76 22.23
CA ILE A 121 -13.23 -2.74 23.12
C ILE A 121 -13.90 -1.38 22.93
N ARG A 122 -14.35 -1.05 21.69
CA ARG A 122 -15.03 0.20 21.33
C ARG A 122 -14.23 1.48 21.58
N VAL A 123 -12.93 1.43 21.48
CA VAL A 123 -12.04 2.60 21.49
C VAL A 123 -11.61 2.95 20.06
N PRO A 124 -11.02 4.14 19.82
CA PRO A 124 -10.51 4.49 18.49
C PRO A 124 -9.62 3.41 17.89
N THR A 125 -9.79 3.12 16.59
CA THR A 125 -9.04 2.07 15.88
C THR A 125 -7.53 2.22 16.01
N LEU A 126 -7.03 3.44 16.03
CA LEU A 126 -5.61 3.75 16.20
C LEU A 126 -5.04 3.14 17.49
N ILE A 127 -5.77 3.21 18.61
CA ILE A 127 -5.31 2.68 19.90
C ILE A 127 -5.32 1.15 19.88
N VAL A 128 -6.40 0.57 19.30
CA VAL A 128 -6.51 -0.90 19.19
C VAL A 128 -5.40 -1.44 18.29
N SER A 129 -5.19 -0.85 17.11
CA SER A 129 -4.18 -1.33 16.17
C SER A 129 -2.75 -1.22 16.72
N LEU A 130 -2.41 -0.15 17.45
CA LEU A 130 -1.11 -0.05 18.13
C LEU A 130 -0.92 -1.14 19.21
N GLY A 131 -1.95 -1.42 19.99
CA GLY A 131 -1.92 -2.54 20.95
C GLY A 131 -1.75 -3.90 20.26
N VAL A 132 -2.45 -4.11 19.15
CA VAL A 132 -2.32 -5.32 18.32
C VAL A 132 -0.91 -5.44 17.73
N VAL A 133 -0.34 -4.33 17.24
CA VAL A 133 1.05 -4.32 16.74
C VAL A 133 2.00 -4.83 17.80
N MET A 134 1.94 -4.29 19.03
CA MET A 134 2.83 -4.73 20.12
C MET A 134 2.64 -6.20 20.46
N MET A 135 1.39 -6.70 20.50
CA MET A 135 1.12 -8.11 20.78
C MET A 135 1.65 -9.01 19.66
N TYR A 136 1.43 -8.67 18.41
CA TYR A 136 1.88 -9.48 17.27
C TYR A 136 3.39 -9.41 17.05
N GLU A 137 4.04 -8.29 17.37
CA GLU A 137 5.50 -8.21 17.40
C GLU A 137 6.08 -9.16 18.46
N ALA A 138 5.53 -9.15 19.66
CA ALA A 138 5.96 -10.09 20.70
C ALA A 138 5.74 -11.57 20.25
N LEU A 139 4.59 -11.88 19.64
CA LEU A 139 4.32 -13.21 19.08
C LEU A 139 5.33 -13.57 17.98
N SER A 140 5.73 -12.63 17.13
CA SER A 140 6.72 -12.90 16.07
C SER A 140 8.07 -13.36 16.62
N GLY A 141 8.45 -12.87 17.81
CA GLY A 141 9.65 -13.28 18.52
C GLY A 141 9.56 -14.65 19.21
N LEU A 142 8.33 -15.14 19.47
CA LEU A 142 8.11 -16.44 20.10
C LEU A 142 7.93 -17.58 19.09
N VAL A 143 7.27 -17.28 17.97
CA VAL A 143 6.99 -18.29 16.94
C VAL A 143 8.30 -18.75 16.30
N TYR A 144 8.45 -20.07 16.11
CA TYR A 144 9.65 -20.71 15.57
C TYR A 144 10.94 -20.31 16.31
N GLY A 145 10.86 -20.05 17.61
CA GLY A 145 12.00 -19.65 18.43
C GLY A 145 12.64 -18.31 18.00
N GLY A 146 11.88 -17.46 17.32
CA GLY A 146 12.36 -16.15 16.83
C GLY A 146 13.28 -16.20 15.62
N SER A 147 13.35 -17.33 14.91
CA SER A 147 14.27 -17.50 13.76
C SER A 147 13.86 -16.72 12.51
N GLY A 148 12.62 -16.24 12.44
CA GLY A 148 12.08 -15.55 11.25
C GLY A 148 11.78 -16.53 10.11
N SER A 149 11.82 -16.03 8.86
CA SER A 149 11.58 -16.83 7.66
C SER A 149 12.61 -16.55 6.58
N GLN A 150 13.13 -17.63 5.97
CA GLN A 150 14.09 -17.61 4.86
C GLN A 150 13.45 -18.17 3.57
N LEU A 151 12.17 -17.90 3.33
CA LEU A 151 11.44 -18.42 2.17
C LEU A 151 12.12 -18.08 0.84
N PHE A 152 12.76 -16.92 0.74
CA PHE A 152 13.46 -16.48 -0.48
C PHE A 152 14.57 -17.43 -0.93
N MET A 153 15.10 -18.29 -0.05
CA MET A 153 16.07 -19.34 -0.41
C MET A 153 15.43 -20.54 -1.12
N HIS A 154 14.11 -20.71 -1.02
CA HIS A 154 13.38 -21.83 -1.59
C HIS A 154 12.77 -21.45 -2.94
N ALA A 155 13.58 -21.55 -4.01
CA ALA A 155 13.20 -21.13 -5.35
C ALA A 155 11.87 -21.70 -5.86
N ASN A 156 11.53 -22.92 -5.48
CA ASN A 156 10.29 -23.61 -5.88
C ASN A 156 9.05 -23.03 -5.23
N LEU A 157 9.17 -22.37 -4.08
CA LEU A 157 8.06 -21.77 -3.34
C LEU A 157 7.82 -20.30 -3.73
N THR A 158 8.82 -19.62 -4.30
CA THR A 158 8.77 -18.19 -4.62
C THR A 158 8.17 -17.86 -6.00
N ILE A 159 7.46 -18.79 -6.61
CA ILE A 159 6.95 -18.64 -7.99
C ILE A 159 6.02 -17.43 -8.15
N PHE A 160 5.20 -17.10 -7.13
CA PHE A 160 4.26 -15.97 -7.18
C PHE A 160 4.96 -14.60 -7.18
N ALA A 161 6.22 -14.53 -6.72
CA ALA A 161 7.03 -13.32 -6.76
C ALA A 161 7.83 -13.17 -8.07
N ARG A 162 7.70 -14.10 -9.02
CA ARG A 162 8.44 -14.12 -10.31
C ARG A 162 7.55 -13.73 -11.48
N PRO A 163 8.13 -13.07 -12.49
CA PRO A 163 7.44 -12.88 -13.77
C PRO A 163 7.12 -14.23 -14.43
N PRO A 164 5.98 -14.39 -15.11
CA PRO A 164 4.92 -13.39 -15.30
C PRO A 164 3.89 -13.35 -14.18
N LEU A 165 3.87 -14.32 -13.24
CA LEU A 165 2.81 -14.50 -12.24
C LEU A 165 2.60 -13.28 -11.35
N ILE A 166 3.67 -12.58 -10.96
CA ILE A 166 3.56 -11.37 -10.13
C ILE A 166 2.73 -10.27 -10.80
N TYR A 167 2.84 -10.10 -12.13
CA TYR A 167 2.08 -9.09 -12.88
C TYR A 167 0.63 -9.49 -13.07
N ILE A 168 0.37 -10.79 -13.31
CA ILE A 168 -0.98 -11.34 -13.41
C ILE A 168 -1.70 -11.15 -12.07
N LEU A 169 -1.03 -11.47 -10.97
CA LEU A 169 -1.54 -11.30 -9.62
C LEU A 169 -1.89 -9.82 -9.33
N LEU A 170 -1.00 -8.90 -9.68
CA LEU A 170 -1.27 -7.47 -9.56
C LEU A 170 -2.51 -7.06 -10.34
N ALA A 171 -2.60 -7.43 -11.62
CA ALA A 171 -3.73 -7.06 -12.47
C ALA A 171 -5.05 -7.60 -11.91
N LEU A 172 -5.07 -8.86 -11.45
CA LEU A 172 -6.23 -9.49 -10.85
C LEU A 172 -6.67 -8.75 -9.58
N ILE A 173 -5.73 -8.44 -8.69
CA ILE A 173 -6.02 -7.72 -7.44
C ILE A 173 -6.49 -6.29 -7.72
N MET A 174 -5.88 -5.59 -8.69
CA MET A 174 -6.31 -4.25 -9.08
C MET A 174 -7.77 -4.23 -9.57
N VAL A 175 -8.13 -5.18 -10.43
CA VAL A 175 -9.51 -5.32 -10.93
C VAL A 175 -10.45 -5.70 -9.81
N ALA A 176 -10.09 -6.68 -8.98
CA ALA A 176 -10.91 -7.12 -7.85
C ALA A 176 -11.15 -5.97 -6.85
N PHE A 177 -10.12 -5.21 -6.51
CA PHE A 177 -10.22 -4.05 -5.59
C PHE A 177 -11.12 -2.94 -6.18
N TYR A 178 -10.96 -2.66 -7.48
CA TYR A 178 -11.82 -1.71 -8.19
C TYR A 178 -13.29 -2.15 -8.16
N LEU A 179 -13.57 -3.40 -8.50
CA LEU A 179 -14.92 -3.94 -8.50
C LEU A 179 -15.52 -3.95 -7.09
N LEU A 180 -14.73 -4.35 -6.09
CA LEU A 180 -15.15 -4.40 -4.69
C LEU A 180 -15.60 -3.02 -4.19
N LEU A 181 -14.81 -1.98 -4.43
CA LEU A 181 -15.13 -0.63 -3.95
C LEU A 181 -16.17 0.09 -4.81
N SER A 182 -16.18 -0.11 -6.14
CA SER A 182 -16.99 0.70 -7.04
C SER A 182 -18.33 0.06 -7.39
N HIS A 183 -18.45 -1.28 -7.30
CA HIS A 183 -19.60 -2.02 -7.84
C HIS A 183 -20.29 -2.94 -6.81
N THR A 184 -19.84 -2.95 -5.53
CA THR A 184 -20.50 -3.78 -4.50
C THR A 184 -21.18 -2.94 -3.42
N ARG A 185 -22.19 -3.54 -2.76
CA ARG A 185 -22.83 -2.95 -1.58
C ARG A 185 -21.80 -2.65 -0.48
N PHE A 186 -20.82 -3.53 -0.31
CA PHE A 186 -19.75 -3.34 0.66
C PHE A 186 -19.00 -2.01 0.45
N GLY A 187 -18.61 -1.70 -0.80
CA GLY A 187 -17.91 -0.45 -1.12
C GLY A 187 -18.77 0.80 -0.92
N TYR A 188 -20.06 0.73 -1.23
CA TYR A 188 -21.01 1.82 -0.97
C TYR A 188 -21.23 2.04 0.52
N ASP A 189 -21.44 0.96 1.29
CA ASP A 189 -21.62 1.00 2.74
C ASP A 189 -20.38 1.57 3.43
N THR A 190 -19.17 1.16 3.01
CA THR A 190 -17.91 1.65 3.55
C THR A 190 -17.76 3.17 3.35
N ARG A 191 -18.05 3.69 2.17
CA ARG A 191 -17.99 5.13 1.90
C ARG A 191 -19.06 5.92 2.65
N SER A 192 -20.25 5.36 2.78
CA SER A 192 -21.33 5.99 3.55
C SER A 192 -21.00 6.11 5.03
N LEU A 193 -20.39 5.04 5.61
CA LEU A 193 -19.91 5.04 6.99
C LEU A 193 -18.77 6.03 7.22
N SER A 194 -17.90 6.24 6.24
CA SER A 194 -16.81 7.24 6.33
C SER A 194 -17.34 8.67 6.33
N ALA A 195 -18.32 8.96 5.46
CA ALA A 195 -18.86 10.32 5.30
C ALA A 195 -19.72 10.75 6.51
N HIS A 196 -20.70 9.93 6.91
CA HIS A 196 -21.62 10.20 8.00
C HIS A 196 -22.05 8.92 8.72
N PRO A 197 -21.26 8.41 9.70
CA PRO A 197 -21.50 7.11 10.34
C PRO A 197 -22.90 6.98 10.93
N LYS A 198 -23.36 7.97 11.71
CA LYS A 198 -24.69 7.96 12.36
C LYS A 198 -25.82 7.90 11.32
N LEU A 199 -25.71 8.69 10.25
CA LEU A 199 -26.72 8.72 9.20
C LEU A 199 -26.76 7.39 8.44
N ALA A 200 -25.59 6.83 8.08
CA ALA A 200 -25.49 5.55 7.40
C ALA A 200 -26.15 4.41 8.20
N VAL A 201 -25.90 4.36 9.51
CA VAL A 201 -26.51 3.36 10.41
C VAL A 201 -28.03 3.55 10.49
N ASN A 202 -28.52 4.79 10.60
CA ASN A 202 -29.95 5.09 10.60
C ASN A 202 -30.65 4.71 9.27
N MET A 203 -29.92 4.74 8.17
CA MET A 203 -30.39 4.28 6.85
C MET A 203 -30.27 2.76 6.66
N GLY A 204 -29.89 2.01 7.70
CA GLY A 204 -29.89 0.54 7.70
C GLY A 204 -28.53 -0.12 7.35
N VAL A 205 -27.44 0.65 7.23
CA VAL A 205 -26.10 0.06 7.03
C VAL A 205 -25.68 -0.69 8.29
N LYS A 206 -25.33 -1.97 8.12
CA LYS A 206 -24.87 -2.83 9.21
C LYS A 206 -23.37 -2.62 9.48
N GLU A 207 -23.04 -1.62 10.32
CA GLU A 207 -21.65 -1.21 10.61
C GLU A 207 -20.77 -2.39 11.04
N LYS A 208 -21.21 -3.20 12.03
CA LYS A 208 -20.44 -4.36 12.52
C LYS A 208 -20.07 -5.36 11.40
N LYS A 209 -21.06 -5.65 10.52
CA LYS A 209 -20.83 -6.54 9.38
C LYS A 209 -19.84 -5.92 8.38
N ASN A 210 -19.94 -4.62 8.12
CA ASN A 210 -19.02 -3.91 7.24
C ASN A 210 -17.59 -3.94 7.79
N ILE A 211 -17.40 -3.75 9.10
CA ILE A 211 -16.10 -3.82 9.79
C ILE A 211 -15.49 -5.20 9.60
N LEU A 212 -16.20 -6.27 9.94
CA LEU A 212 -15.69 -7.65 9.83
C LEU A 212 -15.33 -8.00 8.38
N LEU A 213 -16.15 -7.61 7.40
CA LEU A 213 -15.85 -7.79 5.99
C LEU A 213 -14.60 -6.99 5.57
N THR A 214 -14.42 -5.77 6.11
CA THR A 214 -13.22 -4.97 5.86
C THR A 214 -11.98 -5.73 6.31
N TYR A 215 -11.95 -6.22 7.56
CA TYR A 215 -10.78 -6.93 8.09
C TYR A 215 -10.57 -8.30 7.42
N LEU A 216 -11.63 -8.96 6.96
CA LEU A 216 -11.50 -10.18 6.16
C LEU A 216 -10.79 -9.90 4.82
N VAL A 217 -11.23 -8.87 4.09
CA VAL A 217 -10.59 -8.50 2.81
C VAL A 217 -9.16 -8.01 3.03
N VAL A 218 -8.93 -7.21 4.08
CA VAL A 218 -7.59 -6.77 4.50
C VAL A 218 -6.69 -7.98 4.73
N GLY A 219 -7.16 -8.98 5.48
CA GLY A 219 -6.39 -10.20 5.74
C GLY A 219 -6.01 -10.95 4.47
N VAL A 220 -6.92 -11.06 3.50
CA VAL A 220 -6.60 -11.67 2.19
C VAL A 220 -5.51 -10.89 1.45
N LEU A 221 -5.61 -9.57 1.39
CA LEU A 221 -4.61 -8.72 0.73
C LEU A 221 -3.25 -8.80 1.44
N LEU A 222 -3.24 -8.71 2.78
CA LEU A 222 -2.03 -8.79 3.57
C LEU A 222 -1.37 -10.18 3.51
N GLY A 223 -2.17 -11.26 3.42
CA GLY A 223 -1.65 -12.61 3.23
C GLY A 223 -0.93 -12.79 1.89
N ILE A 224 -1.49 -12.24 0.82
CA ILE A 224 -0.82 -12.22 -0.49
C ILE A 224 0.46 -11.36 -0.41
N ALA A 225 0.38 -10.18 0.21
CA ALA A 225 1.54 -9.33 0.43
C ALA A 225 2.63 -10.02 1.26
N ALA A 226 2.24 -10.83 2.27
CA ALA A 226 3.15 -11.60 3.11
C ALA A 226 3.94 -12.65 2.32
N VAL A 227 3.28 -13.38 1.40
CA VAL A 227 3.97 -14.32 0.49
C VAL A 227 4.97 -13.60 -0.40
N LEU A 228 4.57 -12.46 -0.98
CA LEU A 228 5.47 -11.68 -1.85
C LEU A 228 6.65 -11.10 -1.05
N ASN A 229 6.40 -10.57 0.14
CA ASN A 229 7.44 -10.03 1.01
C ASN A 229 8.45 -11.12 1.42
N ALA A 230 7.98 -12.25 1.96
CA ALA A 230 8.84 -13.36 2.37
C ALA A 230 9.59 -14.03 1.22
N SER A 231 9.05 -13.92 -0.03
CA SER A 231 9.72 -14.42 -1.23
C SER A 231 10.88 -13.52 -1.70
N THR A 232 10.98 -12.29 -1.23
CA THR A 232 11.95 -11.30 -1.73
C THR A 232 12.98 -10.87 -0.69
N VAL A 233 12.64 -10.94 0.59
CA VAL A 233 13.50 -10.52 1.70
C VAL A 233 13.45 -11.52 2.85
N LEU A 234 14.52 -11.48 3.67
CA LEU A 234 14.52 -12.16 4.98
C LEU A 234 13.48 -11.47 5.87
N VAL A 235 12.52 -12.23 6.37
CA VAL A 235 11.54 -11.74 7.34
C VAL A 235 12.01 -12.12 8.74
N SER A 236 12.49 -11.13 9.47
CA SER A 236 12.90 -11.30 10.88
C SER A 236 11.77 -10.91 11.81
N PRO A 237 11.72 -11.47 13.03
CA PRO A 237 10.81 -10.99 14.08
C PRO A 237 10.97 -9.49 14.30
N ALA A 238 9.86 -8.81 14.54
CA ALA A 238 9.81 -7.38 14.78
C ALA A 238 9.67 -7.07 16.27
N GLY A 239 10.07 -5.88 16.68
CA GLY A 239 9.90 -5.35 18.03
C GLY A 239 10.03 -3.84 18.05
N ASN A 240 9.61 -3.21 19.15
CA ASN A 240 9.66 -1.76 19.31
C ASN A 240 8.95 -0.96 18.20
N LEU A 241 7.82 -1.49 17.73
CA LEU A 241 7.03 -0.93 16.62
C LEU A 241 7.78 -0.86 15.27
N SER A 242 8.85 -1.64 15.10
CA SER A 242 9.64 -1.62 13.86
C SER A 242 8.86 -2.12 12.64
N SER A 243 7.87 -2.98 12.85
CA SER A 243 6.97 -3.47 11.78
C SER A 243 6.14 -2.37 11.13
N THR A 244 5.90 -1.27 11.84
CA THR A 244 5.15 -0.13 11.32
C THR A 244 5.87 0.57 10.16
N ALA A 245 7.19 0.42 10.03
CA ALA A 245 7.95 0.97 8.92
C ALA A 245 7.46 0.43 7.57
N LEU A 246 7.10 -0.86 7.50
CA LEU A 246 6.53 -1.47 6.29
C LEU A 246 5.15 -0.87 5.94
N MET A 247 4.33 -0.62 6.95
CA MET A 247 3.05 0.07 6.78
C MET A 247 3.25 1.52 6.30
N PHE A 248 4.13 2.30 6.93
CA PHE A 248 4.39 3.69 6.56
C PHE A 248 4.94 3.83 5.13
N SER A 249 5.78 2.90 4.68
CA SER A 249 6.28 2.91 3.30
C SER A 249 5.16 2.78 2.26
N SER A 250 4.07 2.10 2.61
CA SER A 250 2.88 1.94 1.77
C SER A 250 1.82 3.03 1.98
N MET A 251 1.95 3.84 3.03
CA MET A 251 1.01 4.93 3.33
C MET A 251 1.09 6.07 2.30
N ALA A 252 2.30 6.39 1.81
CA ALA A 252 2.47 7.41 0.79
C ALA A 252 1.65 7.12 -0.48
N PRO A 253 1.72 5.92 -1.09
CA PRO A 253 0.85 5.52 -2.19
C PRO A 253 -0.64 5.64 -1.88
N VAL A 254 -1.08 5.35 -0.64
CA VAL A 254 -2.49 5.51 -0.23
C VAL A 254 -2.92 6.97 -0.31
N LEU A 255 -2.16 7.86 0.32
CA LEU A 255 -2.48 9.29 0.35
C LEU A 255 -2.46 9.90 -1.06
N MET A 256 -1.49 9.52 -1.89
CA MET A 256 -1.44 9.91 -3.31
C MET A 256 -2.62 9.33 -4.07
N GLY A 257 -2.97 8.08 -3.83
CA GLY A 257 -4.09 7.41 -4.46
C GLY A 257 -5.42 8.09 -4.15
N LEU A 258 -5.64 8.51 -2.91
CA LEU A 258 -6.82 9.28 -2.52
C LEU A 258 -6.91 10.61 -3.29
N TYR A 259 -5.77 11.30 -3.47
CA TYR A 259 -5.73 12.51 -4.27
C TYR A 259 -5.95 12.23 -5.77
N LEU A 260 -5.29 11.23 -6.32
CA LEU A 260 -5.39 10.88 -7.75
C LEU A 260 -6.74 10.26 -8.13
N ALA A 261 -7.48 9.72 -7.15
CA ALA A 261 -8.82 9.17 -7.34
C ALA A 261 -9.84 10.19 -7.88
N GLN A 262 -9.59 11.49 -7.72
CA GLN A 262 -10.42 12.55 -8.33
C GLN A 262 -10.37 12.53 -9.87
N PHE A 263 -9.31 12.01 -10.48
CA PHE A 263 -9.16 11.95 -11.93
C PHE A 263 -9.65 10.63 -12.54
N THR A 264 -9.44 9.50 -11.83
CA THR A 264 -9.80 8.16 -12.31
C THR A 264 -10.59 7.37 -11.26
N ASN A 265 -9.92 6.44 -10.57
CA ASN A 265 -10.47 5.67 -9.47
C ASN A 265 -9.36 5.38 -8.44
N LEU A 266 -9.76 4.99 -7.23
CA LEU A 266 -8.83 4.77 -6.13
C LEU A 266 -7.80 3.66 -6.44
N SER A 267 -8.21 2.60 -7.14
CA SER A 267 -7.32 1.49 -7.48
C SER A 267 -6.16 1.95 -8.36
N LEU A 268 -6.46 2.63 -9.48
CA LEU A 268 -5.43 3.17 -10.37
C LEU A 268 -4.61 4.28 -9.71
N GLY A 269 -5.25 5.12 -8.89
CA GLY A 269 -4.56 6.18 -8.15
C GLY A 269 -3.50 5.64 -7.21
N ILE A 270 -3.81 4.60 -6.42
CA ILE A 270 -2.87 3.94 -5.50
C ILE A 270 -1.74 3.28 -6.28
N PHE A 271 -2.05 2.58 -7.38
CA PHE A 271 -1.02 1.97 -8.22
C PHE A 271 -0.05 3.00 -8.80
N ALA A 272 -0.57 4.11 -9.33
CA ALA A 272 0.26 5.22 -9.82
C ALA A 272 1.13 5.81 -8.70
N GLY A 273 0.57 6.00 -7.51
CA GLY A 273 1.32 6.42 -6.32
C GLY A 273 2.43 5.43 -5.96
N ALA A 274 2.14 4.13 -5.96
CA ALA A 274 3.11 3.08 -5.67
C ALA A 274 4.25 3.03 -6.70
N LEU A 275 3.94 3.19 -8.00
CA LEU A 275 4.94 3.30 -9.06
C LEU A 275 5.88 4.49 -8.83
N GLY A 276 5.33 5.68 -8.54
CA GLY A 276 6.14 6.86 -8.28
C GLY A 276 7.03 6.72 -7.05
N MET A 277 6.50 6.17 -5.95
CA MET A 277 7.28 5.94 -4.72
C MET A 277 8.37 4.90 -4.91
N ASN A 278 8.10 3.80 -5.64
CA ASN A 278 9.12 2.81 -5.95
C ASN A 278 10.17 3.33 -6.94
N ALA A 279 9.79 4.19 -7.89
CA ALA A 279 10.74 4.89 -8.75
C ALA A 279 11.68 5.78 -7.93
N LEU A 280 11.14 6.55 -6.97
CA LEU A 280 11.92 7.36 -6.04
C LEU A 280 12.86 6.50 -5.18
N SER A 281 12.34 5.44 -4.55
CA SER A 281 13.12 4.55 -3.68
C SER A 281 14.25 3.85 -4.45
N TYR A 282 13.95 3.31 -5.63
CA TYR A 282 14.97 2.68 -6.47
C TYR A 282 16.05 3.66 -6.93
N GLY A 283 15.63 4.90 -7.27
CA GLY A 283 16.58 5.97 -7.61
C GLY A 283 17.52 6.30 -6.47
N MET A 284 17.01 6.39 -5.24
CA MET A 284 17.85 6.62 -4.05
C MET A 284 18.85 5.47 -3.82
N VAL A 285 18.45 4.22 -4.06
CA VAL A 285 19.34 3.06 -4.00
C VAL A 285 20.45 3.17 -5.05
N VAL A 286 20.13 3.53 -6.30
CA VAL A 286 21.12 3.72 -7.38
C VAL A 286 22.08 4.86 -7.04
N LEU A 287 21.59 5.92 -6.39
CA LEU A 287 22.44 7.03 -5.92
C LEU A 287 23.35 6.63 -4.75
N GLY A 288 23.11 5.47 -4.11
CA GLY A 288 23.88 5.00 -2.97
C GLY A 288 23.49 5.66 -1.65
N ILE A 289 22.28 6.19 -1.57
CA ILE A 289 21.73 6.80 -0.35
C ILE A 289 21.39 5.67 0.64
N ASN A 290 21.85 5.79 1.88
CA ASN A 290 21.60 4.78 2.91
C ASN A 290 20.09 4.73 3.30
N SER A 291 19.64 3.61 3.87
CA SER A 291 18.24 3.37 4.20
C SER A 291 17.63 4.40 5.16
N SER A 292 18.42 4.88 6.12
CA SER A 292 17.97 5.89 7.09
C SER A 292 17.66 7.23 6.40
N LEU A 293 18.52 7.69 5.50
CA LEU A 293 18.29 8.90 4.71
C LEU A 293 17.13 8.73 3.73
N GLN A 294 16.97 7.52 3.13
CA GLN A 294 15.79 7.23 2.30
C GLN A 294 14.49 7.43 3.07
N SER A 295 14.42 6.96 4.32
CA SER A 295 13.23 7.15 5.17
C SER A 295 12.95 8.63 5.45
N VAL A 296 14.00 9.44 5.68
CA VAL A 296 13.85 10.89 5.84
C VAL A 296 13.31 11.55 4.57
N VAL A 297 13.88 11.21 3.39
CA VAL A 297 13.44 11.78 2.10
C VAL A 297 11.97 11.40 1.82
N ILE A 298 11.58 10.15 2.07
CA ILE A 298 10.20 9.68 1.93
C ILE A 298 9.28 10.46 2.88
N GLY A 299 9.68 10.63 4.15
CA GLY A 299 8.91 11.40 5.13
C GLY A 299 8.71 12.86 4.72
N VAL A 300 9.78 13.54 4.31
CA VAL A 300 9.71 14.93 3.79
C VAL A 300 8.81 15.00 2.56
N PHE A 301 8.93 14.02 1.65
CA PHE A 301 8.11 13.94 0.46
C PHE A 301 6.62 13.81 0.81
N ILE A 302 6.25 12.93 1.75
CA ILE A 302 4.86 12.74 2.21
C ILE A 302 4.32 14.05 2.79
N VAL A 303 5.07 14.69 3.70
CA VAL A 303 4.65 15.95 4.32
C VAL A 303 4.48 17.05 3.26
N GLY A 304 5.43 17.18 2.36
CA GLY A 304 5.36 18.15 1.26
C GLY A 304 4.17 17.91 0.34
N PHE A 305 3.93 16.65 -0.04
CA PHE A 305 2.80 16.28 -0.87
C PHE A 305 1.45 16.55 -0.16
N MET A 306 1.34 16.21 1.11
CA MET A 306 0.14 16.49 1.91
C MET A 306 -0.09 18.00 2.08
N ALA A 307 0.96 18.76 2.36
CA ALA A 307 0.88 20.21 2.44
C ALA A 307 0.42 20.83 1.12
N PHE A 308 0.95 20.34 -0.01
CA PHE A 308 0.53 20.77 -1.34
C PHE A 308 -0.94 20.44 -1.61
N THR A 309 -1.36 19.19 -1.38
CA THR A 309 -2.74 18.75 -1.68
C THR A 309 -3.77 19.45 -0.80
N THR A 310 -3.47 19.66 0.48
CA THR A 310 -4.37 20.34 1.42
C THR A 310 -4.51 21.84 1.13
N ASN A 311 -3.44 22.48 0.62
CA ASN A 311 -3.43 23.93 0.39
C ASN A 311 -3.59 24.32 -1.09
N GLN A 312 -4.03 23.42 -1.96
CA GLN A 312 -4.14 23.69 -3.40
C GLN A 312 -4.94 24.95 -3.76
N GLU A 313 -6.08 25.16 -3.10
CA GLU A 313 -6.91 26.35 -3.37
C GLU A 313 -6.20 27.64 -2.97
N ARG A 314 -5.49 27.64 -1.85
CA ARG A 314 -4.68 28.79 -1.41
C ARG A 314 -3.52 29.06 -2.38
N ILE A 315 -2.82 28.03 -2.80
CA ILE A 315 -1.71 28.12 -3.75
C ILE A 315 -2.22 28.66 -5.10
N ARG A 316 -3.35 28.14 -5.57
CA ARG A 316 -3.97 28.56 -6.84
C ARG A 316 -4.43 30.02 -6.79
N SER A 317 -5.04 30.45 -5.68
CA SER A 317 -5.44 31.84 -5.49
C SER A 317 -4.23 32.79 -5.40
N PHE A 318 -3.15 32.38 -4.74
CA PHE A 318 -1.93 33.14 -4.67
C PHE A 318 -1.26 33.30 -6.07
N LEU A 319 -1.15 32.21 -6.82
CA LEU A 319 -0.61 32.25 -8.19
C LEU A 319 -1.48 33.07 -9.16
N SER A 320 -2.80 33.04 -9.01
CA SER A 320 -3.69 33.88 -9.83
C SER A 320 -3.55 35.35 -9.51
N ARG A 321 -3.39 35.74 -8.24
CA ARG A 321 -3.11 37.12 -7.82
C ARG A 321 -1.75 37.62 -8.32
N ALA A 322 -0.70 36.79 -8.25
CA ALA A 322 0.62 37.10 -8.75
C ALA A 322 0.60 37.35 -10.28
N LYS A 323 -0.15 36.51 -11.02
CA LYS A 323 -0.34 36.74 -12.49
C LYS A 323 -1.17 37.99 -12.82
N ALA A 324 -2.14 38.36 -12.00
CA ALA A 324 -2.93 39.57 -12.19
C ALA A 324 -2.09 40.84 -11.90
N GLY A 325 -1.25 40.81 -10.85
CA GLY A 325 -0.33 41.88 -10.52
C GLY A 325 0.74 42.11 -11.59
N SER A 326 1.28 41.03 -12.19
CA SER A 326 2.26 41.14 -13.29
C SER A 326 1.66 41.72 -14.60
N LYS A 327 0.34 41.55 -14.84
CA LYS A 327 -0.35 42.13 -15.99
C LYS A 327 -0.76 43.59 -15.78
N ALA A 328 -0.81 44.05 -14.54
CA ALA A 328 -1.12 45.46 -14.22
C ALA A 328 0.12 46.36 -14.18
N SER A 329 1.32 45.75 -14.19
CA SER A 329 2.61 46.47 -14.19
C SER A 329 3.34 46.43 -15.54
N ALA A 330 2.77 45.83 -16.57
CA ALA A 330 3.21 45.82 -17.96
C ALA A 330 2.23 46.59 -18.85
#